data_d35f2317ebd4f7d5d90f303c01a153e6
#
_entry.id   d35f2317ebd4f7d5d90f303c01a153e6
#
_cell.length_a   1.000
_cell.length_b   1.000
_cell.length_c   1.000
_cell.angle_alpha   90.00
_cell.angle_beta   90.00
_cell.angle_gamma   90.00
#
_symmetry.space_group_name_H-M   'P 1'
#
loop_
_entity.id
_entity.type
_entity.pdbx_description
1 polymer ?
#
loop_
_entity_poly.entity_id
_entity_poly.type
_entity_poly.pdbx_seq_one_letter_code
_entity_poly.pdbx_strand_id
1 'polypeptide(L)'
;MDGKDKLTIMRTLMKERGYDAYIIPHGDCHDSEYIAEADERIKFISNFSGSNGIGLVTKDVALMWTDGRYFIQIEKELYPGWQMKKMRVEESLTDYILSNLPKGIKIGMDYSLFSQESANRIKIKLRDYVFEDDKNNIIDDIWGTLKPKYKVNKVLILEEKYTGKSVLDKYKDLHNLLCKTGKNLEKMDYRLLISRLDNIAWLLNLRGSDIPYNPVFFSYALFCKKSDKFCTKLFVNKEKFDTPEIKKHCEDNQIILFDYDQIIPELDESEENLITFFDQENTNHRIYQTINDIEIGVPVELMNDFIEKLKGVKNPVEIEGYKSANIKDSVALVRFFAWMEDELVTKKRTDLNEYQIGLKNKEMREDQEDYMGESFAPICGCGGNAAIIHYEQNENLHSDMNKNLIILCDTGAQYKNGTTDITRTVHYGQPTKKEKEMYTRVLLGNLSYERIIFKKGRLSYQLDAIPRSYLFMAGEDYNHGTSHGVGHFLNVHEGHAEPLEPGNIITNEPGYYEKDHFGIRIENEVLVVEKDKEKHLLGFENLTFVPYERNLIDMDLISNDFKKYIDDFHKQCWEKLNPLLKNDPKALDYLKRKTAPL
;
A
#
# COMPACT_ATOMS: atom_id res chain seq x y z
N MET A 1 -18.27 -9.42 -23.29
CA MET A 1 -18.95 -8.09 -23.36
C MET A 1 -17.86 -7.06 -23.54
N ASP A 2 -17.90 -6.24 -24.57
CA ASP A 2 -16.90 -5.20 -24.77
C ASP A 2 -17.18 -3.95 -23.91
N GLY A 3 -16.23 -3.02 -23.85
CA GLY A 3 -16.35 -1.85 -22.97
C GLY A 3 -17.47 -0.88 -23.39
N LYS A 4 -17.81 -0.82 -24.66
CA LYS A 4 -18.89 0.02 -25.20
C LYS A 4 -20.25 -0.55 -24.81
N ASP A 5 -20.39 -1.87 -24.84
CA ASP A 5 -21.59 -2.56 -24.38
C ASP A 5 -21.83 -2.31 -22.90
N LYS A 6 -20.78 -2.41 -22.07
CA LYS A 6 -20.87 -2.17 -20.61
C LYS A 6 -21.38 -0.77 -20.28
N LEU A 7 -20.84 0.29 -20.92
CA LEU A 7 -21.34 1.66 -20.74
C LEU A 7 -22.78 1.84 -21.21
N THR A 8 -23.19 1.18 -22.30
CA THR A 8 -24.56 1.24 -22.80
C THR A 8 -25.53 0.62 -21.82
N ILE A 9 -25.20 -0.56 -21.27
CA ILE A 9 -26.00 -1.23 -20.25
C ILE A 9 -26.07 -0.40 -18.97
N MET A 10 -24.91 0.14 -18.52
CA MET A 10 -24.86 0.99 -17.35
C MET A 10 -25.79 2.20 -17.45
N ARG A 11 -25.78 2.91 -18.58
CA ARG A 11 -26.66 4.06 -18.83
C ARG A 11 -28.13 3.66 -18.85
N THR A 12 -28.46 2.45 -19.35
CA THR A 12 -29.80 1.91 -19.31
C THR A 12 -30.27 1.69 -17.88
N LEU A 13 -29.45 1.02 -17.07
CA LEU A 13 -29.77 0.77 -15.66
C LEU A 13 -29.79 2.07 -14.83
N MET A 14 -28.93 3.04 -15.11
CA MET A 14 -28.99 4.39 -14.50
C MET A 14 -30.37 5.03 -14.76
N LYS A 15 -30.83 4.98 -16.00
CA LYS A 15 -32.15 5.52 -16.37
C LYS A 15 -33.30 4.79 -15.66
N GLU A 16 -33.24 3.46 -15.56
CA GLU A 16 -34.27 2.65 -14.87
C GLU A 16 -34.32 2.97 -13.37
N ARG A 17 -33.14 3.25 -12.71
CA ARG A 17 -33.04 3.64 -11.31
C ARG A 17 -33.25 5.15 -11.08
N GLY A 18 -33.38 5.91 -12.16
CA GLY A 18 -33.58 7.36 -12.10
C GLY A 18 -32.33 8.15 -11.74
N TYR A 19 -31.13 7.65 -12.02
CA TYR A 19 -29.87 8.36 -11.83
C TYR A 19 -29.51 9.15 -13.10
N ASP A 20 -29.20 10.43 -12.93
CA ASP A 20 -28.68 11.30 -14.00
C ASP A 20 -27.15 11.18 -14.14
N ALA A 21 -26.49 10.87 -13.05
CA ALA A 21 -25.05 10.60 -12.96
C ALA A 21 -24.78 9.48 -11.96
N TYR A 22 -23.63 8.81 -12.09
CA TYR A 22 -23.19 7.76 -11.17
C TYR A 22 -21.71 7.90 -10.88
N ILE A 23 -21.33 7.86 -9.59
CA ILE A 23 -19.94 7.94 -9.14
C ILE A 23 -19.43 6.55 -8.75
N ILE A 24 -18.27 6.17 -9.27
CA ILE A 24 -17.66 4.85 -9.11
C ILE A 24 -16.29 5.06 -8.42
N PRO A 25 -16.13 4.76 -7.13
CA PRO A 25 -14.81 4.81 -6.49
C PRO A 25 -13.98 3.56 -6.80
N HIS A 26 -12.68 3.69 -6.70
CA HIS A 26 -11.82 2.54 -6.44
C HIS A 26 -11.98 2.11 -4.98
N GLY A 27 -11.85 0.82 -4.70
CA GLY A 27 -11.87 0.30 -3.34
C GLY A 27 -12.99 -0.71 -3.06
N ASP A 28 -12.94 -1.21 -1.83
CA ASP A 28 -13.93 -2.11 -1.25
C ASP A 28 -14.64 -1.44 -0.05
N CYS A 29 -15.44 -2.20 0.71
CA CYS A 29 -16.16 -1.66 1.86
C CYS A 29 -15.28 -1.42 3.11
N HIS A 30 -13.98 -1.69 3.01
CA HIS A 30 -12.98 -1.52 4.07
C HIS A 30 -11.94 -0.43 3.75
N ASP A 31 -12.12 0.29 2.63
CA ASP A 31 -11.20 1.30 2.13
C ASP A 31 -9.80 0.74 1.84
N SER A 32 -9.74 -0.49 1.30
CA SER A 32 -8.48 -1.15 0.94
C SER A 32 -7.90 -0.54 -0.34
N GLU A 33 -6.57 -0.31 -0.39
CA GLU A 33 -5.87 0.13 -1.61
C GLU A 33 -5.76 -1.01 -2.63
N TYR A 34 -5.23 -2.17 -2.22
CA TYR A 34 -5.33 -3.40 -3.00
C TYR A 34 -6.63 -4.10 -2.62
N ILE A 35 -7.33 -4.58 -3.62
CA ILE A 35 -8.68 -5.14 -3.47
C ILE A 35 -8.75 -6.57 -4.02
N ALA A 36 -9.77 -7.31 -3.60
CA ALA A 36 -10.03 -8.61 -4.18
C ALA A 36 -10.55 -8.48 -5.62
N GLU A 37 -10.33 -9.51 -6.45
CA GLU A 37 -10.82 -9.55 -7.83
C GLU A 37 -12.34 -9.27 -7.94
N ALA A 38 -13.12 -9.67 -6.92
CA ALA A 38 -14.56 -9.42 -6.84
C ALA A 38 -14.92 -7.94 -6.64
N ASP A 39 -13.97 -7.10 -6.25
CA ASP A 39 -14.15 -5.67 -5.99
C ASP A 39 -13.55 -4.78 -7.08
N GLU A 40 -12.90 -5.35 -8.09
CA GLU A 40 -12.31 -4.62 -9.23
C GLU A 40 -13.36 -4.01 -10.18
N ARG A 41 -14.33 -3.26 -9.63
CA ARG A 41 -15.44 -2.65 -10.37
C ARG A 41 -14.98 -1.64 -11.40
N ILE A 42 -13.98 -0.80 -11.06
CA ILE A 42 -13.38 0.15 -12.02
C ILE A 42 -12.76 -0.60 -13.19
N LYS A 43 -11.95 -1.62 -12.93
CA LYS A 43 -11.31 -2.43 -13.96
C LYS A 43 -12.36 -3.13 -14.84
N PHE A 44 -13.40 -3.71 -14.23
CA PHE A 44 -14.48 -4.33 -14.98
C PHE A 44 -15.17 -3.37 -15.93
N ILE A 45 -15.56 -2.17 -15.47
CA ILE A 45 -16.37 -1.24 -16.28
C ILE A 45 -15.54 -0.41 -17.27
N SER A 46 -14.28 -0.06 -16.92
CA SER A 46 -13.44 0.85 -17.69
C SER A 46 -12.16 0.22 -18.28
N ASN A 47 -11.76 -0.96 -17.82
CA ASN A 47 -10.47 -1.64 -18.05
C ASN A 47 -9.27 -0.99 -17.36
N PHE A 48 -9.46 0.07 -16.59
CA PHE A 48 -8.37 0.67 -15.82
C PHE A 48 -8.07 -0.17 -14.57
N SER A 49 -6.81 -0.62 -14.44
CA SER A 49 -6.36 -1.55 -13.39
C SER A 49 -5.57 -0.88 -12.26
N GLY A 50 -5.37 0.44 -12.28
CA GLY A 50 -4.63 1.15 -11.24
C GLY A 50 -5.31 1.14 -9.87
N SER A 51 -4.52 1.21 -8.79
CA SER A 51 -5.01 1.11 -7.41
C SER A 51 -5.64 2.41 -6.86
N ASN A 52 -5.77 3.45 -7.66
CA ASN A 52 -6.46 4.68 -7.27
C ASN A 52 -7.20 5.30 -8.46
N GLY A 53 -8.49 5.52 -8.29
CA GLY A 53 -9.30 6.14 -9.32
C GLY A 53 -10.73 6.41 -8.86
N ILE A 54 -11.37 7.37 -9.52
CA ILE A 54 -12.79 7.64 -9.34
C ILE A 54 -13.43 7.94 -10.69
N GLY A 55 -14.46 7.18 -11.03
CA GLY A 55 -15.22 7.30 -12.27
C GLY A 55 -16.48 8.16 -12.10
N LEU A 56 -16.84 8.88 -13.15
CA LEU A 56 -18.15 9.53 -13.30
C LEU A 56 -18.76 9.10 -14.63
N VAL A 57 -19.94 8.55 -14.58
CA VAL A 57 -20.74 8.24 -15.78
C VAL A 57 -22.01 9.07 -15.78
N THR A 58 -22.26 9.75 -16.91
CA THR A 58 -23.53 10.43 -17.21
C THR A 58 -24.13 9.84 -18.48
N LYS A 59 -25.28 10.36 -18.92
CA LYS A 59 -25.86 9.96 -20.20
C LYS A 59 -24.92 10.18 -21.39
N ASP A 60 -24.04 11.20 -21.31
CA ASP A 60 -23.22 11.66 -22.44
C ASP A 60 -21.74 11.34 -22.31
N VAL A 61 -21.18 11.34 -21.09
CA VAL A 61 -19.75 11.17 -20.84
C VAL A 61 -19.44 10.04 -19.85
N ALA A 62 -18.23 9.51 -19.94
CA ALA A 62 -17.63 8.63 -18.95
C ALA A 62 -16.18 9.12 -18.68
N LEU A 63 -15.91 9.55 -17.47
CA LEU A 63 -14.66 10.17 -17.05
C LEU A 63 -14.01 9.35 -15.93
N MET A 64 -12.69 9.26 -15.96
CA MET A 64 -11.91 8.57 -14.94
C MET A 64 -10.79 9.49 -14.43
N TRP A 65 -10.88 9.87 -13.17
CA TRP A 65 -9.79 10.58 -12.47
C TRP A 65 -8.84 9.57 -11.85
N THR A 66 -7.53 9.79 -12.02
CA THR A 66 -6.48 9.03 -11.35
C THR A 66 -5.28 9.93 -11.04
N ASP A 67 -4.38 9.46 -10.15
CA ASP A 67 -3.18 10.19 -9.76
C ASP A 67 -1.97 9.94 -10.69
N GLY A 68 -0.87 10.62 -10.41
CA GLY A 68 0.31 10.67 -11.26
C GLY A 68 1.01 9.34 -11.48
N ARG A 69 0.82 8.35 -10.61
CA ARG A 69 1.37 6.99 -10.77
C ARG A 69 0.84 6.30 -12.02
N TYR A 70 -0.37 6.64 -12.44
CA TYR A 70 -1.14 5.92 -13.46
C TYR A 70 -1.36 6.69 -14.76
N PHE A 71 -0.86 7.93 -14.92
CA PHE A 71 -1.15 8.72 -16.12
C PHE A 71 -0.72 8.04 -17.44
N ILE A 72 0.39 7.32 -17.44
CA ILE A 72 0.87 6.60 -18.61
C ILE A 72 0.08 5.30 -18.85
N GLN A 73 -0.25 4.60 -17.75
CA GLN A 73 -0.95 3.32 -17.80
C GLN A 73 -2.39 3.49 -18.30
N ILE A 74 -3.14 4.42 -17.74
CA ILE A 74 -4.55 4.63 -18.06
C ILE A 74 -4.79 5.02 -19.52
N GLU A 75 -3.82 5.76 -20.15
CA GLU A 75 -3.89 6.09 -21.58
C GLU A 75 -3.88 4.85 -22.48
N LYS A 76 -3.30 3.74 -22.01
CA LYS A 76 -3.20 2.47 -22.76
C LYS A 76 -4.35 1.52 -22.44
N GLU A 77 -4.98 1.65 -21.28
CA GLU A 77 -5.93 0.66 -20.77
C GLU A 77 -7.39 1.00 -21.03
N LEU A 78 -7.79 2.28 -20.94
CA LEU A 78 -9.21 2.66 -20.97
C LEU A 78 -9.93 2.13 -22.21
N TYR A 79 -11.10 1.53 -21.97
CA TYR A 79 -12.01 1.20 -23.06
C TYR A 79 -12.46 2.46 -23.83
N PRO A 80 -12.75 2.32 -25.14
CA PRO A 80 -13.34 3.40 -25.92
C PRO A 80 -14.62 3.95 -25.28
N GLY A 81 -14.71 5.27 -25.18
CA GLY A 81 -15.84 5.98 -24.55
C GLY A 81 -15.53 6.53 -23.18
N TRP A 82 -14.43 6.10 -22.54
CA TRP A 82 -13.90 6.70 -21.34
C TRP A 82 -12.85 7.77 -21.67
N GLN A 83 -12.73 8.78 -20.80
CA GLN A 83 -11.73 9.83 -20.90
C GLN A 83 -11.01 9.98 -19.55
N MET A 84 -9.68 10.04 -19.58
CA MET A 84 -8.87 10.30 -18.41
C MET A 84 -8.97 11.76 -17.97
N LYS A 85 -8.96 11.97 -16.66
CA LYS A 85 -8.76 13.25 -15.98
C LYS A 85 -7.61 13.11 -14.97
N LYS A 86 -6.67 14.06 -14.99
CA LYS A 86 -5.48 14.04 -14.13
C LYS A 86 -5.78 14.69 -12.78
N MET A 87 -5.81 13.89 -11.71
CA MET A 87 -5.97 14.42 -10.34
C MET A 87 -4.89 15.45 -10.02
N ARG A 88 -5.26 16.53 -9.33
CA ARG A 88 -4.40 17.65 -8.92
C ARG A 88 -3.80 18.47 -10.08
N VAL A 89 -4.04 18.11 -11.32
CA VAL A 89 -3.60 18.84 -12.52
C VAL A 89 -4.79 19.45 -13.24
N GLU A 90 -5.88 18.69 -13.38
CA GLU A 90 -7.13 19.14 -13.99
C GLU A 90 -8.21 19.37 -12.92
N GLU A 91 -9.37 19.85 -13.33
CA GLU A 91 -10.53 20.04 -12.44
C GLU A 91 -10.89 18.75 -11.69
N SER A 92 -11.25 18.88 -10.42
CA SER A 92 -11.67 17.72 -9.63
C SER A 92 -13.04 17.18 -10.09
N LEU A 93 -13.38 15.94 -9.71
CA LEU A 93 -14.70 15.36 -9.93
C LEU A 93 -15.84 16.30 -9.52
N THR A 94 -15.73 16.89 -8.33
CA THR A 94 -16.76 17.79 -7.80
C THR A 94 -16.82 19.13 -8.53
N ASP A 95 -15.68 19.66 -8.97
CA ASP A 95 -15.64 20.89 -9.78
C ASP A 95 -16.23 20.65 -11.18
N TYR A 96 -15.94 19.48 -11.77
CA TYR A 96 -16.54 19.07 -13.04
C TYR A 96 -18.08 19.01 -12.92
N ILE A 97 -18.61 18.36 -11.88
CA ILE A 97 -20.06 18.24 -11.65
C ILE A 97 -20.67 19.62 -11.50
N LEU A 98 -20.08 20.52 -10.68
CA LEU A 98 -20.58 21.88 -10.48
C LEU A 98 -20.60 22.72 -11.76
N SER A 99 -19.62 22.53 -12.65
CA SER A 99 -19.47 23.32 -13.88
C SER A 99 -20.29 22.80 -15.06
N ASN A 100 -20.56 21.48 -15.09
CA ASN A 100 -21.08 20.82 -16.30
C ASN A 100 -22.45 20.17 -16.13
N LEU A 101 -22.91 19.92 -14.88
CA LEU A 101 -24.19 19.25 -14.65
C LEU A 101 -25.22 20.17 -14.00
N PRO A 102 -26.52 20.08 -14.38
CA PRO A 102 -27.57 20.87 -13.77
C PRO A 102 -27.71 20.58 -12.28
N LYS A 103 -28.01 21.63 -11.48
CA LYS A 103 -28.36 21.45 -10.06
C LYS A 103 -29.66 20.65 -9.92
N GLY A 104 -29.78 19.95 -8.79
CA GLY A 104 -30.96 19.15 -8.45
C GLY A 104 -31.05 17.80 -9.12
N ILE A 105 -30.08 17.43 -9.98
CA ILE A 105 -30.03 16.08 -10.56
C ILE A 105 -29.72 15.04 -9.50
N LYS A 106 -30.10 13.80 -9.79
CA LYS A 106 -29.90 12.65 -8.94
C LYS A 106 -28.60 11.92 -9.28
N ILE A 107 -27.72 11.80 -8.29
CA ILE A 107 -26.42 11.12 -8.39
C ILE A 107 -26.47 9.82 -7.59
N GLY A 108 -26.35 8.69 -8.29
CA GLY A 108 -26.21 7.37 -7.65
C GLY A 108 -24.77 7.12 -7.19
N MET A 109 -24.61 6.51 -6.04
CA MET A 109 -23.32 6.02 -5.53
C MET A 109 -23.54 4.93 -4.48
N ASP A 110 -22.69 3.94 -4.44
CA ASP A 110 -22.73 2.89 -3.42
C ASP A 110 -22.06 3.38 -2.14
N TYR A 111 -22.84 3.68 -1.11
CA TYR A 111 -22.34 4.26 0.14
C TYR A 111 -21.42 3.31 0.93
N SER A 112 -21.43 2.01 0.64
CA SER A 112 -20.52 1.07 1.27
C SER A 112 -19.09 1.18 0.74
N LEU A 113 -18.86 1.82 -0.41
CA LEU A 113 -17.57 1.96 -1.06
C LEU A 113 -16.91 3.34 -0.83
N PHE A 114 -17.51 4.20 -0.01
CA PHE A 114 -16.96 5.49 0.34
C PHE A 114 -16.78 5.58 1.86
N SER A 115 -15.64 6.06 2.31
CA SER A 115 -15.51 6.41 3.72
C SER A 115 -16.48 7.55 4.09
N GLN A 116 -16.84 7.65 5.37
CA GLN A 116 -17.71 8.71 5.86
C GLN A 116 -17.15 10.10 5.50
N GLU A 117 -15.85 10.29 5.65
CA GLU A 117 -15.21 11.55 5.34
C GLU A 117 -15.30 11.88 3.84
N SER A 118 -14.96 10.92 2.97
CA SER A 118 -14.96 11.12 1.52
C SER A 118 -16.38 11.37 0.98
N ALA A 119 -17.37 10.60 1.44
CA ALA A 119 -18.78 10.82 1.09
C ALA A 119 -19.27 12.20 1.56
N ASN A 120 -18.95 12.57 2.79
CA ASN A 120 -19.34 13.85 3.37
C ASN A 120 -18.71 15.03 2.62
N ARG A 121 -17.43 14.95 2.28
CA ARG A 121 -16.70 15.97 1.48
C ARG A 121 -17.36 16.19 0.12
N ILE A 122 -17.74 15.12 -0.57
CA ILE A 122 -18.46 15.19 -1.85
C ILE A 122 -19.83 15.85 -1.64
N LYS A 123 -20.63 15.38 -0.69
CA LYS A 123 -21.99 15.86 -0.42
C LYS A 123 -22.04 17.32 0.01
N ILE A 124 -21.11 17.77 0.86
CA ILE A 124 -21.02 19.18 1.29
C ILE A 124 -20.73 20.09 0.09
N LYS A 125 -19.76 19.70 -0.75
CA LYS A 125 -19.39 20.49 -1.93
C LYS A 125 -20.50 20.52 -2.98
N LEU A 126 -21.24 19.42 -3.10
CA LEU A 126 -22.35 19.22 -4.05
C LEU A 126 -23.73 19.29 -3.37
N ARG A 127 -23.91 20.16 -2.38
CA ARG A 127 -25.16 20.26 -1.58
C ARG A 127 -26.44 20.58 -2.35
N ASP A 128 -26.30 21.10 -3.57
CA ASP A 128 -27.42 21.39 -4.48
C ASP A 128 -27.84 20.20 -5.35
N TYR A 129 -27.26 19.02 -5.11
CA TYR A 129 -27.51 17.76 -5.83
C TYR A 129 -28.17 16.74 -4.90
N VAL A 130 -28.89 15.77 -5.47
CA VAL A 130 -29.56 14.69 -4.72
C VAL A 130 -28.71 13.44 -4.81
N PHE A 131 -28.22 12.94 -3.67
CA PHE A 131 -27.46 11.68 -3.60
C PHE A 131 -28.35 10.53 -3.18
N GLU A 132 -28.23 9.40 -3.88
CA GLU A 132 -28.92 8.16 -3.52
C GLU A 132 -27.94 6.99 -3.34
N ASP A 133 -28.18 6.21 -2.27
CA ASP A 133 -27.45 4.99 -1.98
C ASP A 133 -27.87 3.86 -2.91
N ASP A 134 -26.98 3.44 -3.79
CA ASP A 134 -27.19 2.30 -4.67
C ASP A 134 -26.82 0.99 -3.96
N LYS A 135 -27.71 0.50 -3.10
CA LYS A 135 -27.47 -0.70 -2.26
C LYS A 135 -27.17 -1.96 -3.08
N ASN A 136 -27.63 -2.03 -4.30
CA ASN A 136 -27.43 -3.16 -5.22
C ASN A 136 -26.49 -2.75 -6.35
N ASN A 137 -25.37 -2.23 -6.06
CA ASN A 137 -24.35 -1.68 -6.96
C ASN A 137 -24.57 -2.00 -8.45
N ILE A 138 -24.85 -0.97 -9.26
CA ILE A 138 -25.20 -1.12 -10.67
C ILE A 138 -24.13 -1.89 -11.48
N ILE A 139 -22.85 -1.80 -11.09
CA ILE A 139 -21.74 -2.49 -11.77
C ILE A 139 -21.78 -3.98 -11.46
N ASP A 140 -22.15 -4.36 -10.23
CA ASP A 140 -22.31 -5.75 -9.84
C ASP A 140 -23.44 -6.43 -10.61
N ASP A 141 -24.53 -5.70 -10.88
CA ASP A 141 -25.63 -6.21 -11.74
C ASP A 141 -25.18 -6.41 -13.19
N ILE A 142 -24.35 -5.50 -13.73
CA ILE A 142 -23.77 -5.66 -15.08
C ILE A 142 -22.82 -6.85 -15.13
N TRP A 143 -22.03 -7.03 -14.07
CA TRP A 143 -21.07 -8.13 -13.96
C TRP A 143 -21.76 -9.49 -13.83
N GLY A 144 -22.85 -9.51 -13.05
CA GLY A 144 -23.74 -10.65 -12.91
C GLY A 144 -23.02 -11.92 -12.48
N THR A 145 -23.29 -13.01 -13.17
CA THR A 145 -22.68 -14.34 -12.87
C THR A 145 -21.19 -14.43 -13.18
N LEU A 146 -20.63 -13.47 -13.92
CA LEU A 146 -19.20 -13.42 -14.24
C LEU A 146 -18.36 -12.76 -13.12
N LYS A 147 -19.00 -12.15 -12.12
CA LYS A 147 -18.30 -11.57 -10.98
C LYS A 147 -17.54 -12.66 -10.21
N PRO A 148 -16.24 -12.50 -9.98
CA PRO A 148 -15.45 -13.46 -9.19
C PRO A 148 -16.07 -13.67 -7.80
N LYS A 149 -15.85 -14.86 -7.25
CA LYS A 149 -16.25 -15.14 -5.85
C LYS A 149 -15.10 -14.83 -4.91
N TYR A 150 -15.44 -14.35 -3.73
CA TYR A 150 -14.43 -14.19 -2.66
C TYR A 150 -13.85 -15.54 -2.25
N LYS A 151 -12.54 -15.55 -2.03
CA LYS A 151 -11.82 -16.75 -1.59
C LYS A 151 -12.16 -17.07 -0.13
N VAL A 152 -12.22 -18.37 0.20
CA VAL A 152 -12.46 -18.86 1.54
C VAL A 152 -11.19 -19.58 2.01
N ASN A 153 -10.14 -18.81 2.27
CA ASN A 153 -8.89 -19.33 2.80
C ASN A 153 -8.91 -19.30 4.33
N LYS A 154 -8.25 -20.27 4.98
CA LYS A 154 -8.10 -20.28 6.45
C LYS A 154 -7.22 -19.13 6.89
N VAL A 155 -7.55 -18.55 8.04
CA VAL A 155 -6.68 -17.56 8.70
C VAL A 155 -5.48 -18.25 9.35
N LEU A 156 -4.43 -17.48 9.58
CA LEU A 156 -3.16 -17.88 10.19
C LEU A 156 -2.97 -17.11 11.49
N ILE A 157 -2.54 -17.79 12.56
CA ILE A 157 -2.07 -17.15 13.80
C ILE A 157 -0.62 -16.71 13.60
N LEU A 158 -0.34 -15.43 13.82
CA LEU A 158 1.03 -14.94 13.90
C LEU A 158 1.50 -14.98 15.36
N GLU A 159 2.41 -15.89 15.65
CA GLU A 159 2.91 -16.15 17.00
C GLU A 159 3.60 -14.94 17.63
N GLU A 160 3.58 -14.85 18.96
CA GLU A 160 4.21 -13.76 19.72
C GLU A 160 5.72 -13.61 19.47
N LYS A 161 6.40 -14.69 19.10
CA LYS A 161 7.83 -14.59 18.72
C LYS A 161 8.08 -13.66 17.53
N TYR A 162 7.04 -13.43 16.69
CA TYR A 162 7.08 -12.49 15.56
C TYR A 162 6.44 -11.14 15.92
N THR A 163 5.33 -11.15 16.67
CA THR A 163 4.57 -9.92 16.96
C THR A 163 5.07 -9.16 18.19
N GLY A 164 5.83 -9.82 19.07
CA GLY A 164 6.39 -9.23 20.29
C GLY A 164 5.36 -8.85 21.37
N LYS A 165 4.05 -9.01 21.08
CA LYS A 165 2.97 -8.69 22.03
C LYS A 165 1.80 -9.65 21.86
N SER A 166 1.20 -10.03 23.00
CA SER A 166 -0.07 -10.76 22.99
C SER A 166 -1.23 -9.87 22.54
N VAL A 167 -2.34 -10.48 22.12
CA VAL A 167 -3.58 -9.76 21.81
C VAL A 167 -4.09 -8.98 23.02
N LEU A 168 -4.04 -9.59 24.19
CA LEU A 168 -4.51 -8.95 25.44
C LEU A 168 -3.65 -7.75 25.84
N ASP A 169 -2.36 -7.75 25.54
CA ASP A 169 -1.51 -6.58 25.77
C ASP A 169 -1.80 -5.47 24.76
N LYS A 170 -2.06 -5.82 23.50
CA LYS A 170 -2.52 -4.85 22.49
C LYS A 170 -3.86 -4.21 22.88
N TYR A 171 -4.79 -4.97 23.47
CA TYR A 171 -6.04 -4.40 24.00
C TYR A 171 -5.79 -3.37 25.10
N LYS A 172 -4.84 -3.64 26.02
CA LYS A 172 -4.45 -2.69 27.08
C LYS A 172 -3.80 -1.44 26.47
N ASP A 173 -2.90 -1.62 25.50
CA ASP A 173 -2.23 -0.49 24.83
C ASP A 173 -3.25 0.40 24.10
N LEU A 174 -4.21 -0.20 23.40
CA LEU A 174 -5.29 0.52 22.73
C LEU A 174 -6.14 1.29 23.75
N HIS A 175 -6.59 0.64 24.82
CA HIS A 175 -7.35 1.29 25.88
C HIS A 175 -6.58 2.45 26.51
N ASN A 176 -5.29 2.25 26.85
CA ASN A 176 -4.44 3.28 27.43
C ASN A 176 -4.28 4.48 26.48
N LEU A 177 -4.19 4.24 25.17
CA LEU A 177 -4.09 5.31 24.19
C LEU A 177 -5.42 6.07 24.06
N LEU A 178 -6.55 5.36 24.06
CA LEU A 178 -7.89 5.95 24.05
C LEU A 178 -8.13 6.82 25.30
N CYS A 179 -7.71 6.39 26.48
CA CYS A 179 -7.84 7.16 27.73
C CYS A 179 -7.07 8.51 27.67
N LYS A 180 -5.98 8.60 26.90
CA LYS A 180 -5.23 9.86 26.74
C LYS A 180 -6.00 10.96 25.98
N THR A 181 -7.13 10.64 25.36
CA THR A 181 -7.99 11.64 24.71
C THR A 181 -8.74 12.53 25.70
N GLY A 182 -8.66 12.26 27.00
CA GLY A 182 -9.31 13.07 28.06
C GLY A 182 -10.79 12.76 28.27
N LYS A 183 -11.35 11.73 27.65
CA LYS A 183 -12.78 11.38 27.68
C LYS A 183 -13.22 10.53 28.88
N ASN A 184 -12.41 10.41 29.93
CA ASN A 184 -12.71 9.60 31.15
C ASN A 184 -13.09 8.13 30.87
N LEU A 185 -12.52 7.54 29.80
CA LEU A 185 -12.84 6.20 29.31
C LEU A 185 -12.45 5.07 30.27
N GLU A 186 -11.61 5.36 31.27
CA GLU A 186 -11.27 4.41 32.33
C GLU A 186 -12.52 3.89 33.06
N LYS A 187 -13.52 4.78 33.29
CA LYS A 187 -14.74 4.48 34.04
C LYS A 187 -15.97 4.18 33.19
N MET A 188 -15.84 4.26 31.89
CA MET A 188 -16.98 4.11 30.97
C MET A 188 -16.89 2.78 30.23
N ASP A 189 -18.05 2.19 29.96
CA ASP A 189 -18.19 1.12 29.01
C ASP A 189 -18.28 1.74 27.60
N TYR A 190 -17.59 1.12 26.65
CA TYR A 190 -17.58 1.62 25.27
C TYR A 190 -17.28 0.49 24.28
N ARG A 191 -17.56 0.75 23.03
CA ARG A 191 -17.13 -0.07 21.89
C ARG A 191 -16.45 0.81 20.82
N LEU A 192 -15.43 0.26 20.16
CA LEU A 192 -14.73 0.89 19.05
C LEU A 192 -14.95 0.03 17.80
N LEU A 193 -15.57 0.62 16.77
CA LEU A 193 -15.69 0.00 15.47
C LEU A 193 -14.34 0.10 14.73
N ILE A 194 -13.86 -1.03 14.25
CA ILE A 194 -12.64 -1.15 13.45
C ILE A 194 -13.06 -1.72 12.10
N SER A 195 -12.82 -0.96 11.03
CA SER A 195 -13.19 -1.32 9.66
C SER A 195 -11.99 -1.74 8.81
N ARG A 196 -10.79 -1.17 9.05
CA ARG A 196 -9.59 -1.52 8.29
C ARG A 196 -9.13 -2.94 8.59
N LEU A 197 -8.93 -3.72 7.52
CA LEU A 197 -8.58 -5.14 7.60
C LEU A 197 -7.20 -5.36 8.23
N ASP A 198 -6.23 -4.51 7.91
CA ASP A 198 -4.87 -4.57 8.46
C ASP A 198 -4.83 -4.23 9.96
N ASN A 199 -5.66 -3.30 10.42
CA ASN A 199 -5.82 -2.97 11.83
C ASN A 199 -6.39 -4.14 12.63
N ILE A 200 -7.42 -4.81 12.08
CA ILE A 200 -8.03 -5.99 12.70
C ILE A 200 -7.01 -7.14 12.76
N ALA A 201 -6.34 -7.41 11.64
CA ALA A 201 -5.34 -8.46 11.56
C ALA A 201 -4.17 -8.23 12.54
N TRP A 202 -3.68 -6.97 12.65
CA TRP A 202 -2.64 -6.61 13.60
C TRP A 202 -3.10 -6.76 15.05
N LEU A 203 -4.27 -6.22 15.39
CA LEU A 203 -4.80 -6.23 16.76
C LEU A 203 -4.97 -7.65 17.30
N LEU A 204 -5.44 -8.56 16.44
CA LEU A 204 -5.80 -9.94 16.82
C LEU A 204 -4.67 -10.95 16.60
N ASN A 205 -3.48 -10.54 16.17
CA ASN A 205 -2.38 -11.42 15.78
C ASN A 205 -2.80 -12.49 14.76
N LEU A 206 -3.66 -12.12 13.81
CA LEU A 206 -4.17 -12.99 12.76
C LEU A 206 -3.74 -12.47 11.39
N ARG A 207 -3.58 -13.38 10.44
CA ARG A 207 -3.31 -13.05 9.03
C ARG A 207 -4.24 -13.88 8.14
N GLY A 208 -4.55 -13.36 6.96
CA GLY A 208 -5.37 -14.03 5.96
C GLY A 208 -4.74 -13.94 4.58
N SER A 209 -5.55 -14.19 3.55
CA SER A 209 -5.14 -14.09 2.14
C SER A 209 -6.34 -13.82 1.23
N ASP A 210 -7.25 -12.96 1.67
CA ASP A 210 -8.46 -12.62 0.92
C ASP A 210 -8.18 -11.61 -0.19
N ILE A 211 -7.18 -10.76 0.03
CA ILE A 211 -6.70 -9.76 -0.92
C ILE A 211 -5.32 -10.18 -1.42
N PRO A 212 -5.05 -10.13 -2.74
CA PRO A 212 -3.71 -10.40 -3.26
C PRO A 212 -2.66 -9.53 -2.56
N TYR A 213 -1.51 -10.12 -2.23
CA TYR A 213 -0.35 -9.48 -1.61
C TYR A 213 -0.55 -8.99 -0.15
N ASN A 214 -1.78 -8.71 0.26
CA ASN A 214 -2.10 -8.25 1.61
C ASN A 214 -2.52 -9.43 2.50
N PRO A 215 -1.79 -9.75 3.58
CA PRO A 215 -2.11 -10.88 4.44
C PRO A 215 -3.26 -10.56 5.41
N VAL A 216 -4.40 -10.16 4.87
CA VAL A 216 -5.61 -9.76 5.58
C VAL A 216 -6.81 -10.66 5.24
N PHE A 217 -7.87 -10.54 5.99
CA PHE A 217 -9.13 -11.27 5.79
C PHE A 217 -10.31 -10.32 5.97
N PHE A 218 -11.36 -10.48 5.15
CA PHE A 218 -12.56 -9.65 5.23
C PHE A 218 -13.22 -9.80 6.59
N SER A 219 -13.32 -8.69 7.31
CA SER A 219 -13.87 -8.64 8.65
C SER A 219 -14.23 -7.23 9.09
N TYR A 220 -15.19 -7.12 10.00
CA TYR A 220 -15.35 -5.97 10.88
C TYR A 220 -15.08 -6.39 12.31
N ALA A 221 -14.67 -5.47 13.16
CA ALA A 221 -14.48 -5.76 14.56
C ALA A 221 -15.08 -4.66 15.45
N LEU A 222 -15.70 -5.08 16.55
CA LEU A 222 -16.06 -4.20 17.67
C LEU A 222 -15.16 -4.56 18.85
N PHE A 223 -14.17 -3.73 19.13
CA PHE A 223 -13.42 -3.81 20.37
C PHE A 223 -14.29 -3.23 21.49
N CYS A 224 -14.58 -4.04 22.48
CA CYS A 224 -15.50 -3.70 23.56
C CYS A 224 -14.78 -3.66 24.91
N LYS A 225 -15.00 -2.59 25.66
CA LYS A 225 -14.69 -2.51 27.09
C LYS A 225 -15.99 -2.52 27.89
N LYS A 226 -16.15 -3.52 28.76
CA LYS A 226 -17.28 -3.63 29.70
C LYS A 226 -16.72 -3.83 31.10
N SER A 227 -16.92 -2.85 31.99
CA SER A 227 -16.24 -2.77 33.30
C SER A 227 -14.71 -2.78 33.10
N ASP A 228 -13.99 -3.77 33.64
CA ASP A 228 -12.54 -3.92 33.50
C ASP A 228 -12.14 -5.05 32.52
N LYS A 229 -13.07 -5.49 31.68
CA LYS A 229 -12.84 -6.59 30.73
C LYS A 229 -12.85 -6.07 29.31
N PHE A 230 -11.97 -6.66 28.49
CA PHE A 230 -11.90 -6.42 27.07
C PHE A 230 -12.32 -7.66 26.30
N CYS A 231 -13.03 -7.47 25.20
CA CYS A 231 -13.30 -8.51 24.23
C CYS A 231 -13.40 -7.89 22.83
N THR A 232 -13.31 -8.71 21.80
CA THR A 232 -13.57 -8.29 20.43
C THR A 232 -14.69 -9.14 19.84
N LYS A 233 -15.77 -8.51 19.38
CA LYS A 233 -16.76 -9.14 18.52
C LYS A 233 -16.23 -9.04 17.09
N LEU A 234 -15.95 -10.19 16.47
CA LEU A 234 -15.33 -10.26 15.14
C LEU A 234 -16.34 -10.81 14.14
N PHE A 235 -16.65 -10.01 13.12
CA PHE A 235 -17.63 -10.31 12.07
C PHE A 235 -16.89 -10.81 10.84
N VAL A 236 -17.05 -12.12 10.56
CA VAL A 236 -16.25 -12.82 9.53
C VAL A 236 -17.04 -13.95 8.85
N ASN A 237 -16.54 -14.45 7.73
CA ASN A 237 -16.91 -15.79 7.29
C ASN A 237 -16.30 -16.83 8.25
N LYS A 238 -17.13 -17.43 9.10
CA LYS A 238 -16.71 -18.38 10.14
C LYS A 238 -16.01 -19.64 9.61
N GLU A 239 -16.22 -20.00 8.34
CA GLU A 239 -15.52 -21.13 7.73
C GLU A 239 -14.00 -20.94 7.73
N LYS A 240 -13.51 -19.69 7.70
CA LYS A 240 -12.08 -19.37 7.77
C LYS A 240 -11.46 -19.65 9.13
N PHE A 241 -12.29 -19.74 10.16
CA PHE A 241 -11.92 -19.89 11.58
C PHE A 241 -12.18 -21.32 12.13
N ASP A 242 -12.40 -22.31 11.27
CA ASP A 242 -12.85 -23.63 11.66
C ASP A 242 -11.70 -24.63 11.93
N THR A 243 -10.58 -24.18 12.48
CA THR A 243 -9.52 -25.08 12.97
C THR A 243 -9.46 -25.05 14.51
N PRO A 244 -9.05 -26.16 15.17
CA PRO A 244 -8.94 -26.21 16.63
C PRO A 244 -8.03 -25.12 17.19
N GLU A 245 -6.90 -24.83 16.51
CA GLU A 245 -5.90 -23.85 16.93
C GLU A 245 -6.50 -22.44 16.89
N ILE A 246 -7.23 -22.10 15.83
CA ILE A 246 -7.87 -20.78 15.67
C ILE A 246 -8.99 -20.61 16.70
N LYS A 247 -9.82 -21.65 16.93
CA LYS A 247 -10.88 -21.61 17.94
C LYS A 247 -10.28 -21.37 19.33
N LYS A 248 -9.21 -22.09 19.68
CA LYS A 248 -8.49 -21.88 20.92
C LYS A 248 -7.89 -20.47 21.01
N HIS A 249 -7.28 -19.95 19.94
CA HIS A 249 -6.78 -18.58 19.90
C HIS A 249 -7.90 -17.57 20.18
N CYS A 250 -9.07 -17.75 19.58
CA CYS A 250 -10.22 -16.89 19.84
C CYS A 250 -10.69 -16.95 21.29
N GLU A 251 -10.79 -18.15 21.87
CA GLU A 251 -11.18 -18.34 23.28
C GLU A 251 -10.17 -17.70 24.24
N ASP A 252 -8.88 -17.98 24.06
CA ASP A 252 -7.80 -17.47 24.91
C ASP A 252 -7.72 -15.92 24.89
N ASN A 253 -8.10 -15.29 23.77
CA ASN A 253 -7.99 -13.85 23.55
C ASN A 253 -9.34 -13.10 23.60
N GLN A 254 -10.41 -13.74 24.08
CA GLN A 254 -11.74 -13.12 24.20
C GLN A 254 -12.28 -12.59 22.87
N ILE A 255 -12.06 -13.33 21.77
CA ILE A 255 -12.59 -13.03 20.43
C ILE A 255 -13.86 -13.84 20.21
N ILE A 256 -14.97 -13.17 19.95
CA ILE A 256 -16.29 -13.76 19.76
C ILE A 256 -16.67 -13.65 18.28
N LEU A 257 -16.89 -14.77 17.60
CA LEU A 257 -17.14 -14.81 16.16
C LEU A 257 -18.63 -14.63 15.83
N PHE A 258 -18.92 -13.68 14.95
CA PHE A 258 -20.21 -13.43 14.32
C PHE A 258 -20.12 -13.64 12.81
N ASP A 259 -21.25 -13.84 12.14
CA ASP A 259 -21.27 -13.83 10.69
C ASP A 259 -21.04 -12.41 10.15
N TYR A 260 -20.37 -12.29 9.01
CA TYR A 260 -19.90 -11.01 8.48
C TYR A 260 -21.01 -9.97 8.37
N ASP A 261 -22.19 -10.38 7.89
CA ASP A 261 -23.33 -9.48 7.67
C ASP A 261 -24.04 -9.04 8.96
N GLN A 262 -23.65 -9.61 10.12
CA GLN A 262 -24.23 -9.26 11.40
C GLN A 262 -23.71 -7.94 11.99
N ILE A 263 -22.73 -7.29 11.35
CA ILE A 263 -22.20 -6.00 11.85
C ILE A 263 -23.30 -4.93 11.96
N ILE A 264 -24.17 -4.81 10.92
CA ILE A 264 -25.24 -3.83 10.91
C ILE A 264 -26.28 -4.12 11.99
N PRO A 265 -26.87 -5.35 12.09
CA PRO A 265 -27.74 -5.70 13.19
C PRO A 265 -27.13 -5.48 14.59
N GLU A 266 -25.85 -5.84 14.77
CA GLU A 266 -25.18 -5.69 16.07
C GLU A 266 -24.98 -4.21 16.45
N LEU A 267 -24.79 -3.32 15.50
CA LEU A 267 -24.72 -1.89 15.75
C LEU A 267 -26.08 -1.30 16.11
N ASP A 268 -27.16 -1.83 15.53
CA ASP A 268 -28.55 -1.41 15.79
C ASP A 268 -29.09 -1.94 17.13
N GLU A 269 -28.60 -3.11 17.61
CA GLU A 269 -28.89 -3.61 18.94
C GLU A 269 -28.18 -2.76 20.01
N SER A 270 -28.75 -1.60 20.36
CA SER A 270 -28.16 -0.67 21.32
C SER A 270 -28.37 -1.15 22.77
N GLU A 271 -27.29 -1.39 23.52
CA GLU A 271 -27.36 -1.33 24.99
C GLU A 271 -27.44 0.16 25.38
N GLU A 272 -28.48 0.57 26.12
CA GLU A 272 -28.61 1.94 26.67
C GLU A 272 -27.31 2.32 27.41
N ASN A 273 -26.75 3.49 27.08
CA ASN A 273 -25.52 4.06 27.64
C ASN A 273 -24.17 3.51 27.13
N LEU A 274 -24.12 2.75 26.05
CA LEU A 274 -22.85 2.30 25.45
C LEU A 274 -22.37 3.30 24.38
N ILE A 275 -21.21 3.94 24.58
CA ILE A 275 -20.62 4.84 23.59
C ILE A 275 -19.99 4.02 22.46
N THR A 276 -20.32 4.36 21.21
CA THR A 276 -19.66 3.78 20.03
C THR A 276 -18.69 4.80 19.42
N PHE A 277 -17.42 4.42 19.37
CA PHE A 277 -16.39 5.18 18.67
C PHE A 277 -16.18 4.62 17.27
N PHE A 278 -15.88 5.46 16.31
CA PHE A 278 -15.48 5.06 14.96
C PHE A 278 -14.57 6.11 14.32
N ASP A 279 -13.78 5.67 13.36
CA ASP A 279 -12.94 6.51 12.53
C ASP A 279 -13.68 6.85 11.23
N GLN A 280 -13.88 8.13 10.97
CA GLN A 280 -14.59 8.61 9.77
C GLN A 280 -13.80 8.42 8.47
N GLU A 281 -12.47 8.36 8.55
CA GLU A 281 -11.61 8.18 7.37
C GLU A 281 -11.68 6.74 6.85
N ASN A 282 -11.92 5.76 7.74
CA ASN A 282 -11.91 4.33 7.42
C ASN A 282 -13.27 3.63 7.54
N THR A 283 -14.26 4.26 8.19
CA THR A 283 -15.61 3.68 8.29
C THR A 283 -16.44 4.08 7.08
N ASN A 284 -17.04 3.11 6.39
CA ASN A 284 -17.85 3.40 5.23
C ASN A 284 -19.15 4.14 5.58
N HIS A 285 -19.63 4.94 4.64
CA HIS A 285 -20.75 5.85 4.83
C HIS A 285 -22.07 5.14 5.15
N ARG A 286 -22.29 3.93 4.63
CA ARG A 286 -23.51 3.13 4.94
C ARG A 286 -23.54 2.70 6.40
N ILE A 287 -22.43 2.20 6.94
CA ILE A 287 -22.34 1.86 8.37
C ILE A 287 -22.52 3.12 9.23
N TYR A 288 -21.88 4.24 8.84
CA TYR A 288 -22.05 5.50 9.56
C TYR A 288 -23.52 5.95 9.61
N GLN A 289 -24.23 5.88 8.49
CA GLN A 289 -25.66 6.22 8.47
C GLN A 289 -26.47 5.34 9.43
N THR A 290 -26.23 4.03 9.44
CA THR A 290 -26.89 3.12 10.38
C THR A 290 -26.65 3.53 11.83
N ILE A 291 -25.42 3.86 12.20
CA ILE A 291 -25.08 4.28 13.57
C ILE A 291 -25.78 5.61 13.89
N ASN A 292 -25.85 6.53 12.94
CA ASN A 292 -26.42 7.87 13.14
C ASN A 292 -27.98 7.87 13.13
N ASP A 293 -28.59 6.93 12.43
CA ASP A 293 -30.06 6.78 12.33
C ASP A 293 -30.69 6.05 13.54
N ILE A 294 -29.87 5.52 14.44
CA ILE A 294 -30.35 4.92 15.70
C ILE A 294 -30.97 6.04 16.54
N GLU A 295 -32.29 6.09 16.60
CA GLU A 295 -33.11 7.14 17.29
C GLU A 295 -32.89 7.21 18.81
N ILE A 296 -32.21 6.27 19.39
CA ILE A 296 -31.96 6.15 20.82
C ILE A 296 -30.52 6.60 21.07
N GLY A 297 -30.29 7.89 21.18
CA GLY A 297 -29.23 8.62 21.85
C GLY A 297 -27.92 7.89 22.24
N VAL A 298 -27.48 6.91 21.45
CA VAL A 298 -26.16 6.30 21.63
C VAL A 298 -25.13 7.36 21.25
N PRO A 299 -24.29 7.84 22.18
CA PRO A 299 -23.27 8.80 21.85
C PRO A 299 -22.32 8.17 20.83
N VAL A 300 -22.29 8.73 19.63
CA VAL A 300 -21.34 8.34 18.59
C VAL A 300 -20.27 9.40 18.55
N GLU A 301 -19.02 9.00 18.68
CA GLU A 301 -17.91 9.93 18.66
C GLU A 301 -16.87 9.57 17.62
N LEU A 302 -16.44 10.59 16.87
CA LEU A 302 -15.35 10.50 15.93
C LEU A 302 -14.01 10.35 16.65
N MET A 303 -13.16 9.50 16.13
CA MET A 303 -11.80 9.31 16.61
C MET A 303 -10.83 9.22 15.42
N ASN A 304 -9.57 9.51 15.68
CA ASN A 304 -8.49 9.19 14.77
C ASN A 304 -8.18 7.69 14.83
N ASP A 305 -7.50 7.15 13.82
CA ASP A 305 -7.05 5.77 13.85
C ASP A 305 -5.92 5.57 14.86
N PHE A 306 -6.29 5.12 16.07
CA PHE A 306 -5.33 4.84 17.14
C PHE A 306 -4.57 3.52 16.90
N ILE A 307 -5.15 2.59 16.17
CA ILE A 307 -4.50 1.30 15.88
C ILE A 307 -3.39 1.53 14.86
N GLU A 308 -3.61 2.38 13.86
CA GLU A 308 -2.56 2.76 12.91
C GLU A 308 -1.34 3.34 13.63
N LYS A 309 -1.57 4.21 14.61
CA LYS A 309 -0.48 4.75 15.43
C LYS A 309 0.25 3.67 16.23
N LEU A 310 -0.47 2.71 16.82
CA LEU A 310 0.13 1.64 17.62
C LEU A 310 0.94 0.66 16.77
N LYS A 311 0.45 0.30 15.57
CA LYS A 311 1.15 -0.61 14.67
C LYS A 311 2.26 0.07 13.87
N GLY A 312 2.10 1.37 13.58
CA GLY A 312 3.09 2.17 12.86
C GLY A 312 4.42 2.31 13.61
N VAL A 313 4.39 2.35 14.95
CA VAL A 313 5.58 2.35 15.81
C VAL A 313 5.91 0.91 16.21
N LYS A 314 6.86 0.30 15.50
CA LYS A 314 7.24 -1.10 15.68
C LYS A 314 7.92 -1.32 17.04
N ASN A 315 7.55 -2.41 17.70
CA ASN A 315 8.20 -2.82 18.95
C ASN A 315 9.57 -3.48 18.67
N PRO A 316 10.41 -3.72 19.69
CA PRO A 316 11.76 -4.28 19.48
C PRO A 316 11.80 -5.63 18.76
N VAL A 317 10.81 -6.51 18.95
CA VAL A 317 10.73 -7.81 18.27
C VAL A 317 10.40 -7.62 16.79
N GLU A 318 9.43 -6.78 16.48
CA GLU A 318 9.09 -6.42 15.09
C GLU A 318 10.28 -5.77 14.37
N ILE A 319 11.02 -4.84 15.04
CA ILE A 319 12.22 -4.20 14.45
C ILE A 319 13.29 -5.23 14.11
N GLU A 320 13.61 -6.16 15.00
CA GLU A 320 14.59 -7.23 14.71
C GLU A 320 14.05 -8.17 13.61
N GLY A 321 12.74 -8.39 13.57
CA GLY A 321 12.07 -9.10 12.49
C GLY A 321 12.32 -8.43 11.13
N TYR A 322 12.11 -7.12 11.01
CA TYR A 322 12.38 -6.36 9.78
C TYR A 322 13.85 -6.40 9.36
N LYS A 323 14.77 -6.26 10.31
CA LYS A 323 16.21 -6.40 10.01
C LYS A 323 16.54 -7.75 9.41
N SER A 324 15.95 -8.81 9.96
CA SER A 324 16.08 -10.18 9.42
C SER A 324 15.43 -10.33 8.04
N ALA A 325 14.19 -9.83 7.86
CA ALA A 325 13.47 -9.91 6.59
C ALA A 325 14.23 -9.19 5.46
N ASN A 326 14.72 -7.97 5.72
CA ASN A 326 15.50 -7.20 4.75
C ASN A 326 16.83 -7.86 4.38
N ILE A 327 17.50 -8.55 5.31
CA ILE A 327 18.69 -9.33 4.99
C ILE A 327 18.36 -10.52 4.09
N LYS A 328 17.30 -11.28 4.39
CA LYS A 328 16.83 -12.40 3.56
C LYS A 328 16.50 -11.91 2.15
N ASP A 329 15.77 -10.82 2.04
CA ASP A 329 15.37 -10.23 0.78
C ASP A 329 16.56 -9.67 -0.01
N SER A 330 17.51 -9.03 0.66
CA SER A 330 18.76 -8.56 0.05
C SER A 330 19.58 -9.72 -0.52
N VAL A 331 19.63 -10.87 0.16
CA VAL A 331 20.27 -12.10 -0.36
C VAL A 331 19.57 -12.59 -1.63
N ALA A 332 18.23 -12.66 -1.61
CA ALA A 332 17.45 -13.07 -2.77
C ALA A 332 17.67 -12.15 -3.97
N LEU A 333 17.66 -10.83 -3.75
CA LEU A 333 17.87 -9.83 -4.80
C LEU A 333 19.29 -9.85 -5.37
N VAL A 334 20.34 -10.02 -4.54
CA VAL A 334 21.72 -10.16 -5.04
C VAL A 334 21.85 -11.42 -5.91
N ARG A 335 21.25 -12.55 -5.51
CA ARG A 335 21.20 -13.77 -6.33
C ARG A 335 20.45 -13.54 -7.64
N PHE A 336 19.33 -12.83 -7.58
CA PHE A 336 18.52 -12.48 -8.74
C PHE A 336 19.29 -11.60 -9.74
N PHE A 337 19.91 -10.51 -9.29
CA PHE A 337 20.68 -9.64 -10.17
C PHE A 337 21.94 -10.32 -10.73
N ALA A 338 22.60 -11.19 -9.97
CA ALA A 338 23.70 -12.01 -10.45
C ALA A 338 23.25 -12.98 -11.55
N TRP A 339 22.08 -13.61 -11.36
CA TRP A 339 21.48 -14.47 -12.38
C TRP A 339 21.13 -13.66 -13.65
N MET A 340 20.50 -12.50 -13.52
CA MET A 340 20.12 -11.66 -14.66
C MET A 340 21.35 -11.19 -15.45
N GLU A 341 22.43 -10.77 -14.76
CA GLU A 341 23.69 -10.42 -15.43
C GLU A 341 24.27 -11.64 -16.20
N ASP A 342 24.28 -12.84 -15.60
CA ASP A 342 24.77 -14.06 -16.27
C ASP A 342 23.97 -14.39 -17.53
N GLU A 343 22.64 -14.30 -17.46
CA GLU A 343 21.76 -14.58 -18.61
C GLU A 343 21.95 -13.57 -19.74
N LEU A 344 21.95 -12.27 -19.42
CA LEU A 344 21.97 -11.20 -20.44
C LEU A 344 23.38 -10.90 -20.96
N VAL A 345 24.42 -11.00 -20.12
CA VAL A 345 25.79 -10.60 -20.51
C VAL A 345 26.63 -11.81 -20.88
N THR A 346 26.69 -12.85 -20.03
CA THR A 346 27.54 -14.02 -20.23
C THR A 346 26.95 -14.95 -21.28
N LYS A 347 25.71 -15.36 -21.10
CA LYS A 347 25.00 -16.27 -22.00
C LYS A 347 24.40 -15.58 -23.22
N LYS A 348 24.27 -14.24 -23.18
CA LYS A 348 23.75 -13.41 -24.26
C LYS A 348 22.35 -13.84 -24.72
N ARG A 349 21.51 -14.23 -23.78
CA ARG A 349 20.12 -14.59 -24.07
C ARG A 349 19.34 -13.38 -24.61
N THR A 350 18.49 -13.64 -25.60
CA THR A 350 17.63 -12.66 -26.25
C THR A 350 16.15 -13.03 -26.17
N ASP A 351 15.85 -14.13 -25.49
CA ASP A 351 14.51 -14.72 -25.34
C ASP A 351 13.92 -14.50 -23.94
N LEU A 352 14.60 -13.70 -23.10
CA LEU A 352 14.10 -13.29 -21.80
C LEU A 352 13.20 -12.08 -21.93
N ASN A 353 12.10 -12.07 -21.18
CA ASN A 353 11.18 -10.95 -21.10
C ASN A 353 10.90 -10.54 -19.64
N GLU A 354 10.26 -9.40 -19.47
CA GLU A 354 9.96 -8.81 -18.15
C GLU A 354 9.11 -9.72 -17.25
N TYR A 355 8.16 -10.46 -17.82
CA TYR A 355 7.34 -11.42 -17.06
C TYR A 355 8.19 -12.57 -16.48
N GLN A 356 9.09 -13.14 -17.28
CA GLN A 356 10.00 -14.20 -16.83
C GLN A 356 10.97 -13.70 -15.75
N ILE A 357 11.39 -12.43 -15.84
CA ILE A 357 12.24 -11.80 -14.82
C ILE A 357 11.47 -11.70 -13.48
N GLY A 358 10.21 -11.26 -13.51
CA GLY A 358 9.37 -11.22 -12.32
C GLY A 358 9.19 -12.59 -11.68
N LEU A 359 8.91 -13.64 -12.48
CA LEU A 359 8.81 -15.02 -11.98
C LEU A 359 10.12 -15.50 -11.34
N LYS A 360 11.27 -15.16 -11.94
CA LYS A 360 12.58 -15.54 -11.39
C LYS A 360 12.92 -14.80 -10.10
N ASN A 361 12.50 -13.56 -9.96
CA ASN A 361 12.63 -12.80 -8.71
C ASN A 361 11.87 -13.50 -7.57
N LYS A 362 10.62 -13.88 -7.82
CA LYS A 362 9.80 -14.65 -6.88
C LYS A 362 10.48 -15.98 -6.49
N GLU A 363 10.96 -16.77 -7.45
CA GLU A 363 11.66 -18.04 -7.19
C GLU A 363 12.86 -17.85 -6.23
N MET A 364 13.64 -16.77 -6.39
CA MET A 364 14.79 -16.50 -5.52
C MET A 364 14.37 -16.18 -4.07
N ARG A 365 13.18 -15.60 -3.88
CA ARG A 365 12.60 -15.30 -2.57
C ARG A 365 11.98 -16.52 -1.91
N GLU A 366 11.37 -17.44 -2.68
CA GLU A 366 10.79 -18.69 -2.18
C GLU A 366 11.81 -19.58 -1.45
N ASP A 367 13.09 -19.43 -1.75
CA ASP A 367 14.19 -20.13 -1.05
C ASP A 367 14.47 -19.57 0.36
N GLN A 368 13.91 -18.42 0.73
CA GLN A 368 14.17 -17.77 2.03
C GLN A 368 13.24 -18.30 3.12
N GLU A 369 13.80 -18.44 4.33
CA GLU A 369 13.04 -18.87 5.50
C GLU A 369 11.89 -17.88 5.83
N ASP A 370 10.73 -18.39 6.22
CA ASP A 370 9.52 -17.63 6.57
C ASP A 370 8.90 -16.84 5.41
N TYR A 371 9.28 -17.09 4.16
CA TYR A 371 8.63 -16.48 2.99
C TYR A 371 7.15 -16.87 2.92
N MET A 372 6.28 -15.88 2.70
CA MET A 372 4.83 -16.03 2.69
C MET A 372 4.17 -15.53 1.41
N GLY A 373 4.94 -15.04 0.46
CA GLY A 373 4.46 -14.48 -0.80
C GLY A 373 5.10 -13.13 -1.12
N GLU A 374 4.70 -12.54 -2.22
CA GLU A 374 5.10 -11.19 -2.62
C GLU A 374 4.28 -10.14 -1.86
N SER A 375 4.85 -8.97 -1.56
CA SER A 375 4.17 -7.87 -0.86
C SER A 375 3.36 -6.98 -1.79
N PHE A 376 3.63 -7.06 -3.10
CA PHE A 376 2.88 -6.43 -4.19
C PHE A 376 3.24 -7.11 -5.51
N ALA A 377 2.53 -6.76 -6.59
CA ALA A 377 2.86 -7.26 -7.94
C ALA A 377 4.26 -6.77 -8.32
N PRO A 378 5.23 -7.68 -8.62
CA PRO A 378 6.59 -7.27 -8.93
C PRO A 378 6.62 -6.38 -10.18
N ILE A 379 7.34 -5.27 -10.12
CA ILE A 379 7.56 -4.35 -11.22
C ILE A 379 8.95 -4.60 -11.79
N CYS A 380 9.02 -5.12 -13.01
CA CYS A 380 10.29 -5.39 -13.70
C CYS A 380 10.23 -4.77 -15.10
N GLY A 381 10.44 -3.46 -15.21
CA GLY A 381 10.35 -2.72 -16.46
C GLY A 381 11.71 -2.53 -17.15
N CYS A 382 11.75 -2.73 -18.48
CA CYS A 382 12.92 -2.53 -19.31
C CYS A 382 12.70 -1.38 -20.31
N GLY A 383 13.63 -0.42 -20.38
CA GLY A 383 13.51 0.74 -21.27
C GLY A 383 12.27 1.59 -20.97
N GLY A 384 11.42 1.81 -21.96
CA GLY A 384 10.23 2.66 -21.83
C GLY A 384 9.21 2.16 -20.79
N ASN A 385 9.12 0.85 -20.54
CA ASN A 385 8.24 0.29 -19.52
C ASN A 385 8.72 0.64 -18.10
N ALA A 386 10.02 0.84 -17.88
CA ALA A 386 10.55 1.32 -16.60
C ALA A 386 10.02 2.74 -16.23
N ALA A 387 9.49 3.50 -17.19
CA ALA A 387 8.88 4.81 -16.92
C ALA A 387 7.43 4.73 -16.44
N ILE A 388 6.81 3.55 -16.46
CA ILE A 388 5.47 3.33 -15.93
C ILE A 388 5.63 2.97 -14.46
N ILE A 389 5.24 3.89 -13.56
CA ILE A 389 5.58 3.84 -12.13
C ILE A 389 5.09 2.55 -11.46
N HIS A 390 3.86 2.12 -11.76
CA HIS A 390 3.26 0.86 -11.30
C HIS A 390 3.04 -0.08 -12.49
N TYR A 391 4.14 -0.43 -13.18
CA TYR A 391 4.09 -1.33 -14.33
C TYR A 391 3.79 -2.75 -13.88
N GLU A 392 2.71 -3.32 -14.38
CA GLU A 392 2.35 -4.72 -14.15
C GLU A 392 2.60 -5.57 -15.40
N GLN A 393 3.78 -6.16 -15.50
CA GLN A 393 4.05 -7.15 -16.53
C GLN A 393 3.25 -8.43 -16.28
N ASN A 394 2.75 -9.03 -17.34
CA ASN A 394 2.08 -10.32 -17.30
C ASN A 394 2.40 -11.12 -18.57
N GLU A 395 1.85 -12.33 -18.67
CA GLU A 395 2.10 -13.23 -19.80
C GLU A 395 1.80 -12.62 -21.17
N ASN A 396 0.85 -11.68 -21.23
CA ASN A 396 0.40 -11.03 -22.48
C ASN A 396 0.90 -9.57 -22.62
N LEU A 397 1.43 -8.99 -21.55
CA LEU A 397 1.92 -7.62 -21.52
C LEU A 397 3.33 -7.59 -20.93
N HIS A 398 4.34 -7.58 -21.79
CA HIS A 398 5.74 -7.51 -21.44
C HIS A 398 6.58 -7.09 -22.66
N SER A 399 7.80 -6.63 -22.42
CA SER A 399 8.84 -6.42 -23.42
C SER A 399 9.99 -7.41 -23.24
N ASP A 400 10.77 -7.64 -24.30
CA ASP A 400 11.99 -8.41 -24.23
C ASP A 400 13.06 -7.65 -23.44
N MET A 401 13.84 -8.40 -22.65
CA MET A 401 14.94 -7.83 -21.88
C MET A 401 16.10 -7.42 -22.77
N ASN A 402 16.66 -6.24 -22.52
CA ASN A 402 17.81 -5.73 -23.24
C ASN A 402 18.86 -5.15 -22.28
N LYS A 403 20.05 -5.75 -22.25
CA LYS A 403 21.16 -5.30 -21.41
C LYS A 403 21.64 -3.86 -21.66
N ASN A 404 21.31 -3.29 -22.82
CA ASN A 404 21.70 -1.92 -23.23
C ASN A 404 20.62 -0.89 -22.88
N LEU A 405 19.59 -1.26 -22.16
CA LEU A 405 18.54 -0.37 -21.64
C LEU A 405 18.55 -0.37 -20.12
N ILE A 406 17.98 0.66 -19.53
CA ILE A 406 17.66 0.71 -18.11
C ILE A 406 16.69 -0.43 -17.79
N ILE A 407 16.95 -1.13 -16.69
CA ILE A 407 16.08 -2.14 -16.09
C ILE A 407 15.78 -1.68 -14.67
N LEU A 408 14.52 -1.38 -14.40
CA LEU A 408 14.01 -1.04 -13.08
C LEU A 408 13.30 -2.27 -12.52
N CYS A 409 13.75 -2.73 -11.33
CA CYS A 409 13.10 -3.79 -10.59
C CYS A 409 12.68 -3.26 -9.22
N ASP A 410 11.37 -3.12 -9.03
CA ASP A 410 10.73 -2.78 -7.78
C ASP A 410 9.93 -3.99 -7.31
N THR A 411 10.32 -4.55 -6.17
CA THR A 411 9.84 -5.85 -5.74
C THR A 411 9.95 -5.99 -4.22
N GLY A 412 9.00 -6.68 -3.63
CA GLY A 412 8.97 -6.91 -2.19
C GLY A 412 8.39 -8.27 -1.82
N ALA A 413 8.55 -8.66 -0.59
CA ALA A 413 8.08 -9.95 -0.06
C ALA A 413 7.41 -9.83 1.30
N GLN A 414 6.48 -10.72 1.54
CA GLN A 414 5.92 -10.99 2.85
C GLN A 414 6.75 -12.09 3.52
N TYR A 415 7.31 -11.79 4.68
CA TYR A 415 7.90 -12.75 5.61
C TYR A 415 7.09 -12.75 6.90
N LYS A 416 7.05 -13.86 7.66
CA LYS A 416 6.36 -13.88 8.96
C LYS A 416 6.86 -12.81 9.94
N ASN A 417 8.11 -12.39 9.77
CA ASN A 417 8.79 -11.43 10.63
C ASN A 417 8.97 -10.03 10.02
N GLY A 418 8.33 -9.73 8.89
CA GLY A 418 8.35 -8.41 8.27
C GLY A 418 7.86 -8.42 6.83
N THR A 419 7.65 -7.24 6.27
CA THR A 419 7.33 -7.01 4.86
C THR A 419 8.49 -6.23 4.26
N THR A 420 8.86 -6.50 3.01
CA THR A 420 9.93 -5.75 2.33
C THR A 420 9.41 -5.04 1.09
N ASP A 421 10.10 -3.93 0.78
CA ASP A 421 9.86 -3.08 -0.39
C ASP A 421 11.21 -2.51 -0.85
N ILE A 422 11.68 -2.93 -2.04
CA ILE A 422 13.02 -2.59 -2.51
C ILE A 422 13.03 -2.36 -4.01
N THR A 423 13.43 -1.16 -4.42
CA THR A 423 13.69 -0.87 -5.84
C THR A 423 15.18 -0.76 -6.13
N ARG A 424 15.63 -1.40 -7.19
CA ARG A 424 16.94 -1.17 -7.82
C ARG A 424 16.79 -0.96 -9.33
N THR A 425 17.52 0.03 -9.82
CA THR A 425 17.67 0.29 -11.25
C THR A 425 19.07 -0.15 -11.66
N VAL A 426 19.17 -0.99 -12.69
CA VAL A 426 20.45 -1.54 -13.20
C VAL A 426 20.62 -1.33 -14.70
N HIS A 427 21.87 -1.42 -15.18
CA HIS A 427 22.21 -1.35 -16.59
C HIS A 427 23.47 -2.20 -16.88
N TYR A 428 23.36 -3.19 -17.77
CA TYR A 428 24.45 -4.14 -18.02
C TYR A 428 25.28 -3.84 -19.28
N GLY A 429 24.93 -2.79 -20.03
CA GLY A 429 25.66 -2.30 -21.21
C GLY A 429 26.37 -0.98 -20.97
N GLN A 430 26.29 -0.07 -21.93
CA GLN A 430 26.87 1.27 -21.86
C GLN A 430 25.73 2.30 -21.71
N PRO A 431 25.48 2.82 -20.50
CA PRO A 431 24.44 3.82 -20.30
C PRO A 431 24.78 5.15 -20.98
N THR A 432 23.76 5.86 -21.41
CA THR A 432 23.87 7.22 -21.94
C THR A 432 24.26 8.22 -20.84
N LYS A 433 24.72 9.39 -21.25
CA LYS A 433 25.03 10.48 -20.30
C LYS A 433 23.81 10.88 -19.49
N LYS A 434 22.61 10.94 -20.12
CA LYS A 434 21.38 11.32 -19.45
C LYS A 434 20.93 10.27 -18.42
N GLU A 435 21.03 8.99 -18.75
CA GLU A 435 20.73 7.91 -17.80
C GLU A 435 21.64 7.99 -16.56
N LYS A 436 22.93 8.20 -16.74
CA LYS A 436 23.88 8.39 -15.63
C LYS A 436 23.55 9.64 -14.80
N GLU A 437 23.31 10.77 -15.46
CA GLU A 437 22.96 12.01 -14.77
C GLU A 437 21.71 11.84 -13.92
N MET A 438 20.61 11.33 -14.48
CA MET A 438 19.35 11.19 -13.78
C MET A 438 19.43 10.13 -12.66
N TYR A 439 20.11 9.01 -12.91
CA TYR A 439 20.36 8.00 -11.86
C TYR A 439 21.13 8.62 -10.67
N THR A 440 22.17 9.40 -10.96
CA THR A 440 22.98 10.02 -9.92
C THR A 440 22.18 11.05 -9.14
N ARG A 441 21.31 11.83 -9.77
CA ARG A 441 20.43 12.79 -9.08
C ARG A 441 19.44 12.08 -8.16
N VAL A 442 18.81 10.99 -8.63
CA VAL A 442 17.93 10.15 -7.80
C VAL A 442 18.70 9.54 -6.63
N LEU A 443 19.90 8.99 -6.87
CA LEU A 443 20.76 8.44 -5.82
C LEU A 443 21.15 9.50 -4.78
N LEU A 444 21.56 10.70 -5.19
CA LEU A 444 21.89 11.79 -4.27
C LEU A 444 20.67 12.22 -3.44
N GLY A 445 19.48 12.22 -4.04
CA GLY A 445 18.23 12.46 -3.33
C GLY A 445 17.96 11.40 -2.25
N ASN A 446 18.05 10.12 -2.62
CA ASN A 446 17.89 8.98 -1.71
C ASN A 446 18.87 9.06 -0.53
N LEU A 447 20.17 9.22 -0.82
CA LEU A 447 21.22 9.33 0.20
C LEU A 447 21.06 10.58 1.09
N SER A 448 20.60 11.69 0.53
CA SER A 448 20.37 12.92 1.30
C SER A 448 19.25 12.73 2.32
N TYR A 449 18.16 12.06 1.93
CA TYR A 449 17.06 11.73 2.84
C TYR A 449 17.53 10.78 3.96
N GLU A 450 18.27 9.73 3.63
CA GLU A 450 18.77 8.76 4.61
C GLU A 450 19.72 9.36 5.66
N ARG A 451 20.49 10.40 5.28
CA ARG A 451 21.50 11.04 6.11
C ARG A 451 21.01 12.17 7.00
N ILE A 452 19.78 12.64 6.81
CA ILE A 452 19.29 13.79 7.60
C ILE A 452 19.16 13.47 9.08
N ILE A 453 19.39 14.50 9.88
CA ILE A 453 19.07 14.53 11.31
C ILE A 453 18.08 15.65 11.53
N PHE A 454 16.95 15.35 12.15
CA PHE A 454 15.85 16.29 12.32
C PHE A 454 15.30 16.29 13.75
N LYS A 455 14.63 17.36 14.13
CA LYS A 455 13.96 17.47 15.43
C LYS A 455 12.74 16.58 15.49
N LYS A 456 12.55 15.89 16.63
CA LYS A 456 11.29 15.21 16.95
C LYS A 456 10.09 16.16 16.76
N GLY A 457 8.98 15.64 16.30
CA GLY A 457 7.77 16.42 15.97
C GLY A 457 7.69 16.85 14.50
N ARG A 458 8.57 16.35 13.63
CA ARG A 458 8.46 16.54 12.18
C ARG A 458 7.50 15.53 11.57
N LEU A 459 6.69 16.00 10.64
CA LEU A 459 5.83 15.19 9.79
C LEU A 459 6.63 14.71 8.57
N SER A 460 6.34 13.51 8.06
CA SER A 460 7.10 12.91 6.94
C SER A 460 7.08 13.81 5.69
N TYR A 461 5.92 14.39 5.35
CA TYR A 461 5.80 15.28 4.19
C TYR A 461 6.69 16.53 4.25
N GLN A 462 7.09 16.98 5.45
CA GLN A 462 8.01 18.12 5.59
C GLN A 462 9.43 17.79 5.14
N LEU A 463 9.76 16.51 5.02
CA LEU A 463 11.06 16.01 4.59
C LEU A 463 11.09 15.67 3.10
N ASP A 464 9.93 15.59 2.43
CA ASP A 464 9.76 15.16 1.03
C ASP A 464 10.54 16.02 0.00
N ALA A 465 10.72 17.31 0.28
CA ALA A 465 11.50 18.18 -0.60
C ALA A 465 13.01 17.84 -0.65
N ILE A 466 13.54 17.12 0.34
CA ILE A 466 14.96 16.79 0.42
C ILE A 466 15.38 15.82 -0.69
N PRO A 467 14.75 14.65 -0.87
CA PRO A 467 15.10 13.75 -1.96
C PRO A 467 14.78 14.33 -3.34
N ARG A 468 13.78 15.21 -3.47
CA ARG A 468 13.45 15.89 -4.75
C ARG A 468 14.45 16.96 -5.15
N SER A 469 15.22 17.52 -4.21
CA SER A 469 16.04 18.72 -4.42
C SER A 469 17.03 18.59 -5.57
N TYR A 470 17.63 17.43 -5.78
CA TYR A 470 18.58 17.20 -6.87
C TYR A 470 17.92 17.13 -8.24
N LEU A 471 16.68 16.69 -8.32
CA LEU A 471 15.88 16.73 -9.54
C LEU A 471 15.34 18.15 -9.79
N PHE A 472 14.88 18.87 -8.77
CA PHE A 472 14.46 20.28 -8.90
C PHE A 472 15.56 21.16 -9.47
N MET A 473 16.84 20.93 -9.10
CA MET A 473 17.97 21.64 -9.69
C MET A 473 18.18 21.36 -11.19
N ALA A 474 17.60 20.28 -11.72
CA ALA A 474 17.58 19.95 -13.14
C ALA A 474 16.27 20.36 -13.83
N GLY A 475 15.30 20.93 -13.10
CA GLY A 475 13.97 21.25 -13.62
C GLY A 475 13.04 20.03 -13.73
N GLU A 476 13.37 18.94 -13.05
CA GLU A 476 12.66 17.66 -13.07
C GLU A 476 11.99 17.36 -11.73
N ASP A 477 11.01 16.45 -11.74
CA ASP A 477 10.30 15.95 -10.55
C ASP A 477 9.70 14.58 -10.83
N TYR A 478 9.11 13.93 -9.81
CA TYR A 478 8.36 12.67 -9.92
C TYR A 478 6.98 12.79 -9.28
N ASN A 479 6.02 11.99 -9.80
CA ASN A 479 4.59 12.13 -9.52
C ASN A 479 4.06 11.11 -8.48
N HIS A 480 4.91 10.59 -7.61
CA HIS A 480 4.52 9.71 -6.50
C HIS A 480 5.06 10.23 -5.15
N GLY A 481 4.67 9.61 -4.05
CA GLY A 481 5.23 9.88 -2.73
C GLY A 481 6.70 9.46 -2.64
N THR A 482 7.48 10.12 -1.80
CA THR A 482 8.86 9.70 -1.53
C THR A 482 8.94 8.59 -0.50
N SER A 483 7.89 8.43 0.32
CA SER A 483 7.91 7.56 1.50
C SER A 483 6.49 7.18 1.90
N HIS A 484 6.35 5.96 2.39
CA HIS A 484 5.18 5.44 3.09
C HIS A 484 5.62 4.53 4.24
N GLY A 485 4.73 4.21 5.18
CA GLY A 485 4.96 3.18 6.18
C GLY A 485 4.90 1.78 5.57
N VAL A 486 5.46 0.80 6.26
CA VAL A 486 5.44 -0.61 5.85
C VAL A 486 4.86 -1.46 6.97
N GLY A 487 3.89 -2.32 6.64
CA GLY A 487 3.20 -3.19 7.59
C GLY A 487 4.04 -4.41 8.00
N HIS A 488 3.93 -4.86 9.25
CA HIS A 488 4.62 -6.05 9.73
C HIS A 488 3.88 -7.33 9.33
N PHE A 489 4.31 -7.99 8.26
CA PHE A 489 3.56 -9.06 7.60
C PHE A 489 2.10 -8.62 7.39
N LEU A 490 1.96 -7.43 6.79
CA LEU A 490 0.71 -6.75 6.45
C LEU A 490 0.89 -5.97 5.14
N ASN A 491 0.04 -4.97 4.90
CA ASN A 491 0.07 -4.15 3.69
C ASN A 491 1.44 -3.49 3.50
N VAL A 492 2.01 -3.55 2.31
CA VAL A 492 3.25 -2.86 1.97
C VAL A 492 3.08 -1.36 2.14
N HIS A 493 1.97 -0.79 1.69
CA HIS A 493 1.58 0.58 1.99
C HIS A 493 0.81 0.61 3.30
N GLU A 494 1.45 1.05 4.35
CA GLU A 494 0.85 1.25 5.67
C GLU A 494 0.96 2.72 6.05
N GLY A 495 -0.03 3.23 6.79
CA GLY A 495 0.13 4.49 7.51
C GLY A 495 1.25 4.38 8.56
N HIS A 496 1.82 5.50 8.93
CA HIS A 496 2.82 5.56 9.98
C HIS A 496 2.46 6.64 11.00
N ALA A 497 3.07 6.58 12.20
CA ALA A 497 2.80 7.60 13.21
C ALA A 497 3.22 8.98 12.71
N GLU A 498 2.34 9.95 12.80
CA GLU A 498 2.60 11.36 12.54
C GLU A 498 2.43 12.18 13.84
N PRO A 499 3.41 12.96 14.25
CA PRO A 499 4.77 13.09 13.67
C PRO A 499 5.61 11.82 13.81
N LEU A 500 6.70 11.73 13.01
CA LEU A 500 7.62 10.59 13.03
C LEU A 500 8.17 10.30 14.43
N GLU A 501 8.13 9.02 14.82
CA GLU A 501 8.60 8.51 16.11
C GLU A 501 9.66 7.43 15.92
N PRO A 502 10.60 7.25 16.86
CA PRO A 502 11.51 6.10 16.86
C PRO A 502 10.71 4.79 16.83
N GLY A 503 11.07 3.89 15.92
CA GLY A 503 10.34 2.65 15.66
C GLY A 503 9.44 2.69 14.43
N ASN A 504 9.22 3.86 13.79
CA ASN A 504 8.61 3.87 12.45
C ASN A 504 9.56 3.24 11.45
N ILE A 505 9.03 2.38 10.58
CA ILE A 505 9.72 1.87 9.40
C ILE A 505 9.00 2.44 8.20
N ILE A 506 9.76 3.11 7.32
CA ILE A 506 9.26 3.80 6.15
C ILE A 506 10.16 3.54 4.95
N THR A 507 9.61 3.70 3.74
CA THR A 507 10.38 3.68 2.50
C THR A 507 11.10 5.01 2.25
N ASN A 508 12.11 4.98 1.39
CA ASN A 508 12.83 6.13 0.84
C ASN A 508 13.06 5.84 -0.64
N GLU A 509 12.15 6.30 -1.51
CA GLU A 509 11.98 5.84 -2.89
C GLU A 509 11.93 6.95 -3.96
N PRO A 510 12.84 7.92 -4.00
CA PRO A 510 12.85 8.91 -5.08
C PRO A 510 13.00 8.26 -6.46
N GLY A 511 12.40 8.87 -7.49
CA GLY A 511 12.45 8.37 -8.86
C GLY A 511 12.54 9.45 -9.91
N TYR A 512 12.79 9.04 -11.17
CA TYR A 512 12.73 9.86 -12.38
C TYR A 512 12.15 9.03 -13.52
N TYR A 513 11.22 9.58 -14.28
CA TYR A 513 10.48 8.83 -15.31
C TYR A 513 10.34 9.65 -16.58
N GLU A 514 10.93 9.16 -17.66
CA GLU A 514 10.83 9.76 -18.99
C GLU A 514 9.97 8.86 -19.89
N LYS A 515 8.74 9.29 -20.14
CA LYS A 515 7.75 8.52 -20.90
C LYS A 515 8.36 7.97 -22.21
N ASP A 516 8.12 6.68 -22.46
CA ASP A 516 8.58 5.91 -23.64
C ASP A 516 10.11 5.76 -23.76
N HIS A 517 10.90 6.24 -22.79
CA HIS A 517 12.35 6.16 -22.79
C HIS A 517 12.89 5.28 -21.67
N PHE A 518 12.86 5.74 -20.41
CA PHE A 518 13.34 4.99 -19.27
C PHE A 518 12.78 5.55 -17.94
N GLY A 519 12.83 4.72 -16.90
CA GLY A 519 12.53 5.11 -15.52
C GLY A 519 13.63 4.68 -14.57
N ILE A 520 13.80 5.44 -13.51
CA ILE A 520 14.76 5.19 -12.45
C ILE A 520 14.02 5.33 -11.12
N ARG A 521 14.14 4.33 -10.24
CA ARG A 521 13.78 4.42 -8.82
C ARG A 521 14.87 3.75 -8.00
N ILE A 522 15.21 4.32 -6.87
CA ILE A 522 16.14 3.74 -5.89
C ILE A 522 15.44 3.79 -4.55
N GLU A 523 15.22 2.63 -3.97
CA GLU A 523 14.43 2.50 -2.76
C GLU A 523 15.11 1.65 -1.71
N ASN A 524 15.04 2.13 -0.48
CA ASN A 524 15.42 1.43 0.74
C ASN A 524 14.32 1.57 1.78
N GLU A 525 14.15 0.56 2.61
CA GLU A 525 13.45 0.71 3.89
C GLU A 525 14.39 1.29 4.94
N VAL A 526 13.88 2.23 5.71
CA VAL A 526 14.63 2.88 6.80
C VAL A 526 13.84 2.89 8.10
N LEU A 527 14.55 2.66 9.20
CA LEU A 527 14.03 2.73 10.55
C LEU A 527 14.30 4.13 11.14
N VAL A 528 13.28 4.77 11.67
CA VAL A 528 13.44 6.01 12.44
C VAL A 528 14.05 5.69 13.78
N VAL A 529 15.18 6.31 14.09
CA VAL A 529 15.96 6.09 15.32
C VAL A 529 16.29 7.39 16.05
N GLU A 530 16.45 7.31 17.37
CA GLU A 530 16.93 8.43 18.17
C GLU A 530 18.44 8.62 17.97
N LYS A 531 18.87 9.78 17.47
CA LYS A 531 20.29 10.14 17.25
C LYS A 531 20.88 10.90 18.44
N ASP A 532 20.08 11.73 19.11
CA ASP A 532 20.52 12.47 20.31
C ASP A 532 19.26 12.73 21.19
N LYS A 533 19.22 12.06 22.33
CA LYS A 533 18.09 12.12 23.26
C LYS A 533 17.94 13.49 23.93
N GLU A 534 19.06 14.11 24.32
CA GLU A 534 19.04 15.39 25.02
C GLU A 534 18.57 16.52 24.10
N LYS A 535 18.97 16.46 22.83
CA LYS A 535 18.58 17.44 21.82
C LYS A 535 17.28 17.09 21.09
N HIS A 536 16.65 15.96 21.43
CA HIS A 536 15.45 15.44 20.73
C HIS A 536 15.67 15.32 19.20
N LEU A 537 16.79 14.73 18.80
CA LEU A 537 17.14 14.54 17.40
C LEU A 537 16.85 13.10 16.97
N LEU A 538 16.17 12.99 15.82
CA LEU A 538 15.90 11.74 15.13
C LEU A 538 16.68 11.68 13.82
N GLY A 539 16.80 10.50 13.25
CA GLY A 539 17.36 10.24 11.93
C GLY A 539 17.03 8.81 11.54
N PHE A 540 17.68 8.33 10.50
CA PHE A 540 17.37 7.02 9.93
C PHE A 540 18.51 6.01 10.13
N GLU A 541 18.13 4.72 10.23
CA GLU A 541 18.98 3.54 10.10
C GLU A 541 18.51 2.75 8.90
N ASN A 542 19.37 2.50 7.92
CA ASN A 542 19.03 1.74 6.73
C ASN A 542 18.86 0.25 7.05
N LEU A 543 17.81 -0.35 6.49
CA LEU A 543 17.49 -1.79 6.62
C LEU A 543 17.84 -2.60 5.37
N THR A 544 17.87 -1.97 4.19
CA THR A 544 18.07 -2.61 2.88
C THR A 544 19.54 -2.66 2.50
N PHE A 545 20.07 -3.82 2.13
CA PHE A 545 21.50 -4.02 1.82
C PHE A 545 21.77 -4.56 0.41
N VAL A 546 21.08 -4.02 -0.60
CA VAL A 546 21.35 -4.31 -2.01
C VAL A 546 22.24 -3.21 -2.60
N PRO A 547 23.39 -3.53 -3.24
CA PRO A 547 24.31 -2.51 -3.78
C PRO A 547 23.64 -1.62 -4.83
N TYR A 548 24.06 -0.35 -4.88
CA TYR A 548 23.72 0.58 -5.96
C TYR A 548 24.44 0.23 -7.27
N GLU A 549 23.84 0.55 -8.41
CA GLU A 549 24.43 0.25 -9.72
C GLU A 549 25.54 1.24 -10.09
N ARG A 550 26.78 0.80 -9.94
CA ARG A 550 27.98 1.60 -10.15
C ARG A 550 28.12 2.13 -11.58
N ASN A 551 27.65 1.33 -12.57
CA ASN A 551 27.73 1.70 -13.99
C ASN A 551 26.87 2.92 -14.35
N LEU A 552 25.84 3.20 -13.55
CA LEU A 552 24.93 4.33 -13.69
C LEU A 552 25.38 5.58 -12.91
N ILE A 553 26.45 5.53 -12.12
CA ILE A 553 26.92 6.68 -11.35
C ILE A 553 27.76 7.60 -12.26
N ASP A 554 27.37 8.88 -12.33
CA ASP A 554 28.16 9.95 -12.90
C ASP A 554 29.09 10.55 -11.82
N MET A 555 30.36 10.23 -11.91
CA MET A 555 31.35 10.63 -10.90
C MET A 555 31.60 12.15 -10.88
N ASP A 556 31.28 12.87 -11.93
CA ASP A 556 31.40 14.34 -11.99
C ASP A 556 30.35 15.04 -11.11
N LEU A 557 29.25 14.35 -10.78
CA LEU A 557 28.18 14.85 -9.90
C LEU A 557 28.35 14.43 -8.45
N ILE A 558 29.28 13.51 -8.14
CA ILE A 558 29.46 12.93 -6.80
C ILE A 558 30.57 13.68 -6.04
N SER A 559 30.24 14.28 -4.89
CA SER A 559 31.22 14.83 -3.97
C SER A 559 31.99 13.72 -3.24
N ASN A 560 33.19 14.03 -2.75
CA ASN A 560 33.99 13.08 -1.94
C ASN A 560 33.23 12.57 -0.70
N ASP A 561 32.36 13.38 -0.12
CA ASP A 561 31.55 12.99 1.04
C ASP A 561 30.48 11.95 0.65
N PHE A 562 29.77 12.16 -0.46
CA PHE A 562 28.84 11.16 -0.98
C PHE A 562 29.54 9.89 -1.47
N LYS A 563 30.70 10.03 -2.15
CA LYS A 563 31.50 8.87 -2.55
C LYS A 563 31.84 8.01 -1.33
N LYS A 564 32.37 8.63 -0.26
CA LYS A 564 32.69 7.92 0.98
C LYS A 564 31.44 7.23 1.57
N TYR A 565 30.29 7.90 1.56
CA TYR A 565 29.05 7.32 2.08
C TYR A 565 28.61 6.09 1.28
N ILE A 566 28.68 6.15 -0.06
CA ILE A 566 28.39 5.01 -0.95
C ILE A 566 29.36 3.85 -0.69
N ASP A 567 30.66 4.14 -0.56
CA ASP A 567 31.68 3.12 -0.27
C ASP A 567 31.44 2.45 1.10
N ASP A 568 31.10 3.24 2.14
CA ASP A 568 30.75 2.74 3.48
C ASP A 568 29.46 1.87 3.43
N PHE A 569 28.46 2.26 2.66
CA PHE A 569 27.23 1.46 2.43
C PHE A 569 27.56 0.15 1.69
N HIS A 570 28.32 0.20 0.61
CA HIS A 570 28.73 -1.00 -0.13
C HIS A 570 29.55 -1.96 0.75
N LYS A 571 30.39 -1.43 1.63
CA LYS A 571 31.10 -2.22 2.63
C LYS A 571 30.14 -2.95 3.57
N GLN A 572 29.08 -2.28 4.05
CA GLN A 572 28.05 -2.91 4.87
C GLN A 572 27.29 -4.01 4.10
N CYS A 573 26.93 -3.78 2.83
CA CYS A 573 26.35 -4.82 1.98
C CYS A 573 27.26 -6.06 1.90
N TRP A 574 28.57 -5.85 1.67
CA TRP A 574 29.54 -6.95 1.64
C TRP A 574 29.61 -7.70 2.98
N GLU A 575 29.77 -6.96 4.09
CA GLU A 575 29.93 -7.57 5.41
C GLU A 575 28.71 -8.39 5.84
N LYS A 576 27.51 -7.91 5.54
CA LYS A 576 26.27 -8.59 5.93
C LYS A 576 25.92 -9.77 5.02
N LEU A 577 26.13 -9.68 3.71
CA LEU A 577 25.64 -10.67 2.74
C LEU A 577 26.69 -11.72 2.35
N ASN A 578 28.00 -11.40 2.33
CA ASN A 578 29.04 -12.36 1.98
C ASN A 578 28.96 -13.66 2.81
N PRO A 579 28.72 -13.66 4.14
CA PRO A 579 28.62 -14.90 4.90
C PRO A 579 27.45 -15.80 4.44
N LEU A 580 26.37 -15.20 3.92
CA LEU A 580 25.13 -15.87 3.53
C LEU A 580 25.19 -16.40 2.08
N LEU A 581 26.08 -15.86 1.25
CA LEU A 581 26.24 -16.19 -0.17
C LEU A 581 27.41 -17.15 -0.46
N LYS A 582 28.08 -17.71 0.55
CA LYS A 582 29.26 -18.58 0.39
C LYS A 582 29.01 -19.79 -0.50
N ASN A 583 27.79 -20.31 -0.54
CA ASN A 583 27.39 -21.46 -1.32
C ASN A 583 26.88 -21.10 -2.73
N ASP A 584 26.84 -19.81 -3.08
CA ASP A 584 26.48 -19.30 -4.40
C ASP A 584 27.63 -18.48 -4.99
N PRO A 585 28.59 -19.11 -5.68
CA PRO A 585 29.77 -18.43 -6.21
C PRO A 585 29.46 -17.30 -7.19
N LYS A 586 28.36 -17.41 -7.95
CA LYS A 586 27.94 -16.37 -8.91
C LYS A 586 27.43 -15.13 -8.19
N ALA A 587 26.54 -15.30 -7.22
CA ALA A 587 26.03 -14.21 -6.40
C ALA A 587 27.15 -13.56 -5.57
N LEU A 588 28.08 -14.37 -5.05
CA LEU A 588 29.22 -13.86 -4.28
C LEU A 588 30.18 -13.02 -5.15
N ASP A 589 30.49 -13.47 -6.38
CA ASP A 589 31.31 -12.70 -7.33
C ASP A 589 30.60 -11.40 -7.73
N TYR A 590 29.31 -11.45 -8.04
CA TYR A 590 28.49 -10.28 -8.34
C TYR A 590 28.55 -9.28 -7.17
N LEU A 591 28.25 -9.71 -5.95
CA LEU A 591 28.32 -8.87 -4.75
C LEU A 591 29.68 -8.21 -4.61
N LYS A 592 30.78 -8.99 -4.74
CA LYS A 592 32.15 -8.49 -4.64
C LYS A 592 32.45 -7.36 -5.64
N ARG A 593 32.03 -7.55 -6.90
CA ARG A 593 32.24 -6.55 -7.96
C ARG A 593 31.40 -5.28 -7.73
N LYS A 594 30.13 -5.47 -7.32
CA LYS A 594 29.21 -4.34 -7.11
C LYS A 594 29.51 -3.55 -5.84
N THR A 595 30.15 -4.15 -4.84
CA THR A 595 30.54 -3.51 -3.58
C THR A 595 31.99 -3.02 -3.52
N ALA A 596 32.76 -3.15 -4.60
CA ALA A 596 34.10 -2.58 -4.65
C ALA A 596 34.05 -1.04 -4.51
N PRO A 597 35.03 -0.36 -3.90
CA PRO A 597 35.06 1.11 -3.80
C PRO A 597 34.91 1.81 -5.15
N LEU A 598 34.25 2.98 -5.18
CA LEU A 598 34.08 3.80 -6.40
C LEU A 598 35.38 4.43 -6.89
#